data_3197720bff93fe0fff04d0194eb4d7a7
#
_entry.id   3197720bff93fe0fff04d0194eb4d7a7
#
_cell.length_a   1.000
_cell.length_b   1.000
_cell.length_c   1.000
_cell.angle_alpha   90.00
_cell.angle_beta   90.00
_cell.angle_gamma   90.00
#
_symmetry.space_group_name_H-M   'P 1'
#
loop_
_entity.id
_entity.type
_entity.pdbx_description
1 polymer ?
#
loop_
_entity_poly.entity_id
_entity_poly.type
_entity_poly.pdbx_seq_one_letter_code
_entity_poly.pdbx_strand_id
1 'polypeptide(L)'
;PKMEQVVEYLDAPLDESLNFLDRISNIIDFYFGILELDERLAPFIVNELIMHPGRWDMFRDRFLRNESRSSAFDRFDGMVKEEVAKGTIVPVEAIDLLLNIMSLTISTFIVAPKGFAKDECDSNSRKEYLLRRKENIRDLVINGIRK
;
A
#
# COMPACT_ATOMS: atom_id res chain seq x y z
N PRO A 1 2.84 8.40 -18.48
CA PRO A 1 2.39 9.12 -17.32
C PRO A 1 2.65 8.34 -16.03
N LYS A 2 2.85 9.08 -14.97
CA LYS A 2 3.20 8.52 -13.65
C LYS A 2 2.17 7.50 -13.11
N MET A 3 0.93 7.62 -13.53
CA MET A 3 -0.15 6.70 -13.11
C MET A 3 0.02 5.30 -13.68
N GLU A 4 0.47 5.16 -14.91
CA GLU A 4 0.71 3.85 -15.52
C GLU A 4 1.88 3.14 -14.83
N GLN A 5 2.90 3.89 -14.44
CA GLN A 5 4.02 3.35 -13.68
C GLN A 5 3.56 2.85 -12.30
N VAL A 6 2.70 3.60 -11.62
CA VAL A 6 2.14 3.18 -10.33
C VAL A 6 1.35 1.88 -10.49
N VAL A 7 0.57 1.75 -11.55
CA VAL A 7 -0.19 0.52 -11.83
C VAL A 7 0.73 -0.67 -12.11
N GLU A 8 1.80 -0.47 -12.88
CA GLU A 8 2.82 -1.51 -13.11
C GLU A 8 3.47 -1.98 -11.80
N TYR A 9 3.76 -1.04 -10.93
CA TYR A 9 4.39 -1.33 -9.64
C TYR A 9 3.48 -2.12 -8.69
N LEU A 10 2.18 -2.03 -8.84
CA LEU A 10 1.24 -2.77 -7.99
C LEU A 10 1.18 -4.27 -8.31
N ASP A 11 1.67 -4.68 -9.48
CA ASP A 11 1.78 -6.09 -9.86
C ASP A 11 3.03 -6.77 -9.28
N ALA A 12 4.09 -6.00 -9.00
CA ALA A 12 5.40 -6.55 -8.67
C ALA A 12 5.49 -7.31 -7.32
N PRO A 13 4.77 -6.91 -6.25
CA PRO A 13 4.94 -7.57 -4.96
C PRO A 13 4.16 -8.87 -4.77
N LEU A 14 3.45 -9.37 -5.79
CA LEU A 14 2.66 -10.60 -5.67
C LEU A 14 3.52 -11.84 -5.98
N ASP A 15 4.50 -12.10 -5.15
CA ASP A 15 5.34 -13.29 -5.25
C ASP A 15 4.61 -14.50 -4.64
N GLU A 16 4.16 -15.40 -5.50
CA GLU A 16 3.40 -16.58 -5.11
C GLU A 16 4.24 -17.64 -4.36
N SER A 17 5.57 -17.52 -4.39
CA SER A 17 6.45 -18.44 -3.65
C SER A 17 6.44 -18.20 -2.15
N LEU A 18 6.00 -17.02 -1.69
CA LEU A 18 5.94 -16.66 -0.28
C LEU A 18 4.60 -17.04 0.33
N ASN A 19 4.59 -17.27 1.66
CA ASN A 19 3.34 -17.41 2.37
C ASN A 19 2.58 -16.05 2.37
N PHE A 20 1.30 -16.08 2.67
CA PHE A 20 0.45 -14.89 2.52
C PHE A 20 0.90 -13.73 3.40
N LEU A 21 1.25 -13.99 4.66
CA LEU A 21 1.68 -12.93 5.57
C LEU A 21 2.99 -12.28 5.11
N ASP A 22 3.91 -13.06 4.56
CA ASP A 22 5.15 -12.53 3.98
C ASP A 22 4.88 -11.71 2.72
N ARG A 23 3.89 -12.12 1.92
CA ARG A 23 3.44 -11.31 0.76
C ARG A 23 2.89 -9.96 1.22
N ILE A 24 2.12 -9.91 2.28
CA ILE A 24 1.61 -8.66 2.85
C ILE A 24 2.77 -7.78 3.31
N SER A 25 3.75 -8.35 4.00
CA SER A 25 4.96 -7.62 4.40
C SER A 25 5.70 -7.04 3.20
N ASN A 26 5.83 -7.80 2.12
CA ASN A 26 6.47 -7.34 0.89
C ASN A 26 5.69 -6.21 0.21
N ILE A 27 4.36 -6.26 0.23
CA ILE A 27 3.53 -5.19 -0.31
C ILE A 27 3.79 -3.89 0.47
N ILE A 28 3.86 -3.96 1.78
CA ILE A 28 4.16 -2.81 2.63
C ILE A 28 5.55 -2.25 2.32
N ASP A 29 6.57 -3.11 2.27
CA ASP A 29 7.94 -2.72 1.95
C ASP A 29 8.02 -2.05 0.57
N PHE A 30 7.30 -2.59 -0.39
CA PHE A 30 7.29 -2.09 -1.76
C PHE A 30 6.67 -0.70 -1.85
N TYR A 31 5.53 -0.48 -1.19
CA TYR A 31 4.88 0.84 -1.18
C TYR A 31 5.76 1.89 -0.47
N PHE A 32 6.40 1.53 0.63
CA PHE A 32 7.36 2.42 1.26
C PHE A 32 8.50 2.77 0.31
N GLY A 33 9.05 1.78 -0.37
CA GLY A 33 10.14 2.01 -1.33
C GLY A 33 9.77 2.97 -2.45
N ILE A 34 8.57 2.83 -3.02
CA ILE A 34 8.07 3.73 -4.07
C ILE A 34 7.92 5.16 -3.53
N LEU A 35 7.32 5.31 -2.37
CA LEU A 35 7.05 6.63 -1.80
C LEU A 35 8.32 7.33 -1.33
N GLU A 36 9.35 6.57 -0.97
CA GLU A 36 10.67 7.13 -0.63
C GLU A 36 11.41 7.66 -1.86
N LEU A 37 11.17 7.11 -3.05
CA LEU A 37 11.85 7.53 -4.27
C LEU A 37 11.46 8.95 -4.72
N ASP A 38 10.26 9.39 -4.44
CA ASP A 38 9.79 10.72 -4.82
C ASP A 38 8.88 11.29 -3.73
N GLU A 39 9.37 12.32 -3.05
CA GLU A 39 8.64 12.99 -1.97
C GLU A 39 7.32 13.62 -2.42
N ARG A 40 7.16 13.87 -3.72
CA ARG A 40 5.95 14.48 -4.27
C ARG A 40 4.85 13.46 -4.54
N LEU A 41 5.17 12.17 -4.51
CA LEU A 41 4.23 11.14 -4.92
C LEU A 41 3.06 11.00 -3.93
N ALA A 42 3.32 10.98 -2.63
CA ALA A 42 2.25 10.88 -1.63
C ALA A 42 1.30 12.08 -1.68
N PRO A 43 1.77 13.35 -1.67
CA PRO A 43 0.87 14.49 -1.88
C PRO A 43 0.13 14.45 -3.21
N PHE A 44 0.79 13.99 -4.27
CA PHE A 44 0.16 13.84 -5.58
C PHE A 44 -1.02 12.86 -5.53
N ILE A 45 -0.83 11.70 -4.91
CA ILE A 45 -1.88 10.68 -4.79
C ILE A 45 -3.06 11.25 -3.99
N VAL A 46 -2.79 11.91 -2.87
CA VAL A 46 -3.85 12.51 -2.05
C VAL A 46 -4.61 13.57 -2.84
N ASN A 47 -3.88 14.48 -3.46
CA ASN A 47 -4.51 15.59 -4.18
C ASN A 47 -5.28 15.12 -5.42
N GLU A 48 -4.71 14.21 -6.20
CA GLU A 48 -5.29 13.81 -7.48
C GLU A 48 -6.37 12.74 -7.35
N LEU A 49 -6.26 11.85 -6.39
CA LEU A 49 -7.16 10.71 -6.27
C LEU A 49 -8.21 10.89 -5.17
N ILE A 50 -7.82 11.47 -4.04
CA ILE A 50 -8.71 11.55 -2.87
C ILE A 50 -9.53 12.84 -2.92
N MET A 51 -8.91 13.96 -3.29
CA MET A 51 -9.57 15.26 -3.31
C MET A 51 -10.39 15.51 -4.58
N HIS A 52 -10.27 14.68 -5.58
CA HIS A 52 -11.01 14.81 -6.85
C HIS A 52 -11.75 13.49 -7.16
N PRO A 53 -13.01 13.34 -6.69
CA PRO A 53 -13.76 12.09 -6.86
C PRO A 53 -13.88 11.58 -8.30
N GLY A 54 -13.99 12.48 -9.28
CA GLY A 54 -14.08 12.10 -10.68
C GLY A 54 -12.80 11.40 -11.19
N ARG A 55 -11.64 11.83 -10.70
CA ARG A 55 -10.36 11.19 -11.02
C ARG A 55 -10.21 9.85 -10.33
N TRP A 56 -10.75 9.73 -9.13
CA TRP A 56 -10.82 8.45 -8.44
C TRP A 56 -11.62 7.42 -9.25
N ASP A 57 -12.77 7.82 -9.80
CA ASP A 57 -13.58 6.95 -10.64
C ASP A 57 -12.82 6.49 -11.88
N MET A 58 -12.10 7.39 -12.55
CA MET A 58 -11.24 7.05 -13.69
C MET A 58 -10.13 6.08 -13.30
N PHE A 59 -9.48 6.32 -12.16
CA PHE A 59 -8.42 5.45 -11.65
C PHE A 59 -8.98 4.07 -11.32
N ARG A 60 -10.11 4.02 -10.62
CA ARG A 60 -10.79 2.78 -10.28
C ARG A 60 -11.14 1.97 -11.53
N ASP A 61 -11.70 2.61 -12.53
CA ASP A 61 -12.10 1.94 -13.77
C ASP A 61 -10.89 1.41 -14.53
N ARG A 62 -9.81 2.16 -14.58
CA ARG A 62 -8.56 1.69 -15.20
C ARG A 62 -7.87 0.59 -14.40
N PHE A 63 -7.93 0.68 -13.08
CA PHE A 63 -7.15 -0.17 -12.18
C PHE A 63 -7.90 -1.45 -11.81
N LEU A 64 -9.20 -1.32 -11.52
CA LEU A 64 -10.01 -2.43 -11.02
C LEU A 64 -10.80 -3.15 -12.11
N ARG A 65 -11.01 -2.53 -13.26
CA ARG A 65 -11.85 -3.06 -14.35
C ARG A 65 -11.13 -3.22 -15.67
N ASN A 66 -9.81 -3.29 -15.66
CA ASN A 66 -9.07 -3.48 -16.90
C ASN A 66 -9.24 -4.92 -17.38
N GLU A 67 -10.19 -5.13 -18.31
CA GLU A 67 -10.58 -6.44 -18.83
C GLU A 67 -9.46 -7.16 -19.60
N SER A 68 -8.43 -6.44 -20.05
CA SER A 68 -7.33 -7.02 -20.81
C SER A 68 -6.24 -7.64 -19.95
N ARG A 69 -6.29 -7.44 -18.63
CA ARG A 69 -5.40 -8.09 -17.65
C ARG A 69 -6.29 -8.54 -16.51
N SER A 70 -6.19 -9.82 -16.08
CA SER A 70 -6.63 -10.13 -14.73
C SER A 70 -5.91 -9.12 -13.84
N SER A 71 -6.63 -8.13 -13.34
CA SER A 71 -6.01 -7.03 -12.63
C SER A 71 -5.24 -7.56 -11.43
N ALA A 72 -4.19 -6.85 -11.05
CA ALA A 72 -3.46 -7.18 -9.82
C ALA A 72 -4.41 -7.27 -8.63
N PHE A 73 -5.45 -6.44 -8.64
CA PHE A 73 -6.48 -6.49 -7.61
C PHE A 73 -7.26 -7.80 -7.64
N ASP A 74 -7.64 -8.32 -8.82
CA ASP A 74 -8.37 -9.57 -8.91
C ASP A 74 -7.55 -10.75 -8.39
N ARG A 75 -6.25 -10.76 -8.67
CA ARG A 75 -5.34 -11.77 -8.13
C ARG A 75 -5.21 -11.65 -6.61
N PHE A 76 -5.07 -10.43 -6.12
CA PHE A 76 -4.99 -10.17 -4.69
C PHE A 76 -6.29 -10.57 -3.98
N ASP A 77 -7.45 -10.22 -4.56
CA ASP A 77 -8.76 -10.61 -4.04
C ASP A 77 -8.90 -12.13 -3.97
N GLY A 78 -8.47 -12.83 -5.00
CA GLY A 78 -8.46 -14.30 -5.03
C GLY A 78 -7.58 -14.89 -3.93
N MET A 79 -6.39 -14.32 -3.73
CA MET A 79 -5.49 -14.76 -2.66
C MET A 79 -6.09 -14.56 -1.27
N VAL A 80 -6.71 -13.41 -1.04
CA VAL A 80 -7.37 -13.13 0.25
C VAL A 80 -8.51 -14.11 0.50
N LYS A 81 -9.36 -14.33 -0.48
CA LYS A 81 -10.47 -15.28 -0.37
C LYS A 81 -9.98 -16.70 -0.07
N GLU A 82 -8.92 -17.12 -0.73
CA GLU A 82 -8.32 -18.43 -0.49
C GLU A 82 -7.82 -18.57 0.94
N GLU A 83 -7.12 -17.56 1.46
CA GLU A 83 -6.58 -17.59 2.82
C GLU A 83 -7.68 -17.53 3.88
N VAL A 84 -8.73 -16.75 3.63
CA VAL A 84 -9.92 -16.75 4.50
C VAL A 84 -10.57 -18.14 4.53
N ALA A 85 -10.72 -18.77 3.37
CA ALA A 85 -11.32 -20.09 3.26
C ALA A 85 -10.48 -21.17 3.96
N LYS A 86 -9.15 -21.05 3.93
CA LYS A 86 -8.24 -21.95 4.65
C LYS A 86 -8.25 -21.73 6.16
N GLY A 87 -8.80 -20.61 6.63
CA GLY A 87 -8.78 -20.26 8.05
C GLY A 87 -7.44 -19.75 8.56
N THR A 88 -6.51 -19.37 7.68
CA THR A 88 -5.20 -18.84 8.05
C THR A 88 -5.25 -17.39 8.48
N ILE A 89 -6.23 -16.64 7.97
CA ILE A 89 -6.49 -15.27 8.37
C ILE A 89 -7.96 -15.11 8.76
N VAL A 90 -8.27 -14.02 9.47
CA VAL A 90 -9.64 -13.67 9.81
C VAL A 90 -10.43 -13.28 8.56
N PRO A 91 -11.77 -13.40 8.54
CA PRO A 91 -12.57 -12.89 7.44
C PRO A 91 -12.30 -11.40 7.21
N VAL A 92 -11.84 -11.06 6.01
CA VAL A 92 -11.51 -9.69 5.63
C VAL A 92 -11.73 -9.54 4.13
N GLU A 93 -12.18 -8.36 3.71
CA GLU A 93 -12.26 -8.02 2.30
C GLU A 93 -10.92 -7.51 1.80
N ALA A 94 -10.52 -7.94 0.60
CA ALA A 94 -9.26 -7.51 -0.01
C ALA A 94 -9.17 -5.99 -0.15
N ILE A 95 -10.28 -5.33 -0.50
CA ILE A 95 -10.30 -3.87 -0.65
C ILE A 95 -10.04 -3.16 0.67
N ASP A 96 -10.59 -3.66 1.75
CA ASP A 96 -10.38 -3.07 3.08
C ASP A 96 -8.93 -3.23 3.52
N LEU A 97 -8.36 -4.42 3.30
CA LEU A 97 -6.96 -4.68 3.61
C LEU A 97 -6.03 -3.76 2.82
N LEU A 98 -6.29 -3.61 1.52
CA LEU A 98 -5.50 -2.75 0.66
C LEU A 98 -5.61 -1.27 1.07
N LEU A 99 -6.82 -0.80 1.35
CA LEU A 99 -7.05 0.58 1.81
C LEU A 99 -6.38 0.85 3.15
N ASN A 100 -6.39 -0.10 4.06
CA ASN A 100 -5.69 0.04 5.34
C ASN A 100 -4.19 0.21 5.13
N ILE A 101 -3.60 -0.63 4.29
CA ILE A 101 -2.17 -0.54 3.97
C ILE A 101 -1.85 0.81 3.30
N MET A 102 -2.60 1.18 2.28
CA MET A 102 -2.35 2.41 1.52
C MET A 102 -2.54 3.65 2.37
N SER A 103 -3.60 3.71 3.17
CA SER A 103 -3.89 4.88 4.02
C SER A 103 -2.81 5.10 5.07
N LEU A 104 -2.39 4.05 5.74
CA LEU A 104 -1.35 4.11 6.76
C LEU A 104 0.00 4.51 6.15
N THR A 105 0.32 3.96 4.99
CA THR A 105 1.58 4.24 4.30
C THR A 105 1.61 5.67 3.78
N ILE A 106 0.56 6.09 3.07
CA ILE A 106 0.47 7.44 2.50
C ILE A 106 0.52 8.51 3.61
N SER A 107 -0.25 8.32 4.69
CA SER A 107 -0.26 9.29 5.79
C SER A 107 1.13 9.45 6.42
N THR A 108 1.90 8.38 6.49
CA THR A 108 3.26 8.42 6.98
C THR A 108 4.12 9.41 6.19
N PHE A 109 4.03 9.37 4.86
CA PHE A 109 4.82 10.25 3.99
C PHE A 109 4.27 11.67 3.90
N ILE A 110 2.98 11.86 4.11
CA ILE A 110 2.39 13.21 4.21
C ILE A 110 2.86 13.92 5.46
N VAL A 111 2.94 13.22 6.57
CA VAL A 111 3.30 13.80 7.87
C VAL A 111 4.81 13.92 8.05
N ALA A 112 5.59 13.03 7.45
CA ALA A 112 7.05 12.97 7.61
C ALA A 112 7.78 14.28 7.38
N PRO A 113 7.40 15.13 6.39
CA PRO A 113 8.09 16.41 6.20
C PRO A 113 7.77 17.46 7.26
N LYS A 114 6.72 17.28 8.06
CA LYS A 114 6.11 18.35 8.86
C LYS A 114 6.26 18.21 10.37
N GLY A 115 6.98 17.21 10.86
CA GLY A 115 7.22 17.47 12.21
C GLY A 115 6.99 16.49 13.30
N PHE A 116 7.07 15.24 13.04
CA PHE A 116 7.35 14.31 14.13
C PHE A 116 8.81 13.85 14.12
N ALA A 117 9.58 14.25 13.11
CA ALA A 117 11.03 14.22 13.16
C ALA A 117 11.48 15.43 13.96
N LYS A 118 12.16 15.20 15.06
CA LYS A 118 12.64 16.25 15.99
C LYS A 118 13.56 17.28 15.34
N ASP A 119 13.99 17.02 14.11
CA ASP A 119 14.88 17.92 13.39
C ASP A 119 14.66 17.71 11.90
N GLU A 120 13.96 18.67 11.26
CA GLU A 120 13.61 18.61 9.84
C GLU A 120 14.84 18.52 8.91
N CYS A 121 16.02 18.86 9.42
CA CYS A 121 17.26 18.84 8.68
C CYS A 121 18.05 17.53 8.87
N ASP A 122 17.61 16.64 9.74
CA ASP A 122 18.35 15.41 10.02
C ASP A 122 17.81 14.23 9.22
N SER A 123 18.58 13.82 8.21
CA SER A 123 18.24 12.67 7.37
C SER A 123 18.17 11.36 8.17
N ASN A 124 18.92 11.25 9.25
CA ASN A 124 18.90 10.06 10.11
C ASN A 124 17.61 9.97 10.91
N SER A 125 17.12 11.08 11.46
CA SER A 125 15.83 11.12 12.17
C SER A 125 14.67 10.76 11.24
N ARG A 126 14.74 11.20 10.00
CA ARG A 126 13.74 10.85 8.99
C ARG A 126 13.76 9.35 8.68
N LYS A 127 14.94 8.78 8.47
CA LYS A 127 15.09 7.34 8.22
C LYS A 127 14.59 6.51 9.38
N GLU A 128 14.93 6.90 10.60
CA GLU A 128 14.43 6.23 11.80
C GLU A 128 12.92 6.30 11.92
N TYR A 129 12.32 7.46 11.65
CA TYR A 129 10.89 7.65 11.64
C TYR A 129 10.23 6.74 10.62
N LEU A 130 10.71 6.72 9.37
CA LEU A 130 10.13 5.92 8.31
C LEU A 130 10.24 4.42 8.62
N LEU A 131 11.38 3.98 9.13
CA LEU A 131 11.58 2.58 9.51
C LEU A 131 10.64 2.16 10.63
N ARG A 132 10.52 2.99 11.66
CA ARG A 132 9.61 2.73 12.78
C ARG A 132 8.16 2.66 12.31
N ARG A 133 7.74 3.58 11.43
CA ARG A 133 6.41 3.58 10.87
C ARG A 133 6.15 2.32 10.05
N LYS A 134 7.10 1.93 9.22
CA LYS A 134 6.97 0.71 8.41
C LYS A 134 6.78 -0.52 9.28
N GLU A 135 7.59 -0.68 10.32
CA GLU A 135 7.46 -1.81 11.25
C GLU A 135 6.13 -1.77 12.01
N ASN A 136 5.70 -0.60 12.45
CA ASN A 136 4.44 -0.42 13.15
C ASN A 136 3.25 -0.78 12.24
N ILE A 137 3.25 -0.34 11.01
CA ILE A 137 2.20 -0.66 10.03
C ILE A 137 2.18 -2.16 9.75
N ARG A 138 3.35 -2.75 9.54
CA ARG A 138 3.45 -4.21 9.32
C ARG A 138 2.84 -4.97 10.48
N ASP A 139 3.23 -4.65 11.70
CA ASP A 139 2.72 -5.33 12.89
C ASP A 139 1.22 -5.15 13.05
N LEU A 140 0.72 -3.94 12.85
CA LEU A 140 -0.70 -3.64 12.97
C LEU A 140 -1.53 -4.42 11.94
N VAL A 141 -1.10 -4.42 10.69
CA VAL A 141 -1.82 -5.09 9.60
C VAL A 141 -1.77 -6.61 9.78
N ILE A 142 -0.59 -7.17 10.01
CA ILE A 142 -0.42 -8.62 10.13
C ILE A 142 -1.13 -9.15 11.37
N ASN A 143 -0.99 -8.50 12.51
CA ASN A 143 -1.67 -8.93 13.73
C ASN A 143 -3.18 -8.76 13.63
N GLY A 144 -3.65 -7.78 12.85
CA GLY A 144 -5.07 -7.57 12.62
C GLY A 144 -5.74 -8.66 11.78
N ILE A 145 -5.01 -9.30 10.87
CA ILE A 145 -5.55 -10.35 10.01
C ILE A 145 -5.18 -11.76 10.44
N ARG A 146 -4.13 -11.92 11.22
CA ARG A 146 -3.70 -13.24 11.72
C ARG A 146 -4.76 -13.84 12.62
N LYS A 147 -5.09 -15.09 12.36
CA LYS A 147 -6.06 -15.81 13.17
C LYS A 147 -5.41 -16.50 14.37
#